data_5e672d466d5abb54de0b49fcd26c5112
#
_entry.id   5e672d466d5abb54de0b49fcd26c5112
#
_cell.length_a   1.000
_cell.length_b   1.000
_cell.length_c   1.000
_cell.angle_alpha   90.00
_cell.angle_beta   90.00
_cell.angle_gamma   90.00
#
_symmetry.space_group_name_H-M   'P 1'
#
loop_
_entity.id
_entity.type
_entity.pdbx_description
1 polymer ?
#
loop_
_entity_poly.entity_id
_entity_poly.type
_entity_poly.pdbx_seq_one_letter_code
_entity_poly.pdbx_strand_id
1 'polypeptide(L)'
;MSTFFYVVIFIFGLIVGSFLNCVIYRLEEGKSFLKGRSFCPHCKHQLSWQDLIPLLSFLILKGKCRYCKKPISWQYPLVELATAIVFLSIFQLTIDNQQLAIPSIFNFCYLLIVACFLIIIFVYDLKHYIIPDKIIYPAIMVSGIWYFVSGIFLNLYTKYEILNTIYSVFGAAVFFLLIVLVSRGKWMGAGDIKLAFLMGLFLSFPKILAALFLAFLVGAIIGVGLILGGKKTLKSEVPFGPFLVTGTFIALFWGENIIKWYLNFFNV
;
A
#
# COMPACT_ATOMS: atom_id res chain seq x y z
N MET A 1 2.74 -25.90 -7.11
CA MET A 1 1.56 -25.69 -6.26
C MET A 1 0.30 -25.66 -7.11
N SER A 2 -0.86 -26.15 -6.63
CA SER A 2 -2.02 -26.27 -7.51
C SER A 2 -2.63 -24.92 -7.87
N THR A 3 -3.10 -24.73 -9.10
CA THR A 3 -3.85 -23.58 -9.61
C THR A 3 -4.98 -23.14 -8.66
N PHE A 4 -5.50 -24.10 -7.88
CA PHE A 4 -6.52 -23.88 -6.87
C PHE A 4 -6.14 -22.79 -5.85
N PHE A 5 -4.91 -22.82 -5.31
CA PHE A 5 -4.49 -21.81 -4.33
C PHE A 5 -4.41 -20.39 -4.91
N TYR A 6 -3.97 -20.25 -6.15
CA TYR A 6 -3.95 -18.93 -6.83
C TYR A 6 -5.35 -18.36 -6.98
N VAL A 7 -6.34 -19.22 -7.35
CA VAL A 7 -7.73 -18.79 -7.46
C VAL A 7 -8.30 -18.38 -6.10
N VAL A 8 -8.03 -19.15 -5.05
CA VAL A 8 -8.50 -18.85 -3.69
C VAL A 8 -7.92 -17.53 -3.19
N ILE A 9 -6.61 -17.30 -3.35
CA ILE A 9 -5.95 -16.05 -2.92
C ILE A 9 -6.44 -14.87 -3.72
N PHE A 10 -6.68 -15.03 -5.03
CA PHE A 10 -7.25 -13.98 -5.86
C PHE A 10 -8.63 -13.57 -5.38
N ILE A 11 -9.53 -14.53 -5.16
CA ILE A 11 -10.89 -14.26 -4.65
C ILE A 11 -10.82 -13.62 -3.25
N PHE A 12 -9.96 -14.11 -2.38
CA PHE A 12 -9.73 -13.53 -1.06
C PHE A 12 -9.27 -12.07 -1.16
N GLY A 13 -8.32 -11.76 -2.05
CA GLY A 13 -7.86 -10.40 -2.32
C GLY A 13 -8.98 -9.47 -2.82
N LEU A 14 -9.88 -9.96 -3.69
CA LEU A 14 -11.05 -9.21 -4.15
C LEU A 14 -11.99 -8.87 -2.97
N ILE A 15 -12.28 -9.84 -2.10
CA ILE A 15 -13.16 -9.66 -0.94
C ILE A 15 -12.56 -8.63 0.03
N VAL A 16 -11.26 -8.76 0.32
CA VAL A 16 -10.54 -7.81 1.17
C VAL A 16 -10.54 -6.42 0.53
N GLY A 17 -10.27 -6.30 -0.77
CA GLY A 17 -10.31 -5.03 -1.51
C GLY A 17 -11.66 -4.31 -1.42
N SER A 18 -12.77 -5.07 -1.48
CA SER A 18 -14.11 -4.54 -1.27
C SER A 18 -14.30 -4.01 0.16
N PHE A 19 -13.76 -4.71 1.15
CA PHE A 19 -13.73 -4.25 2.54
C PHE A 19 -12.86 -2.99 2.71
N LEU A 20 -11.68 -2.91 2.06
CA LEU A 20 -10.83 -1.71 2.11
C LEU A 20 -11.55 -0.48 1.56
N ASN A 21 -12.33 -0.60 0.48
CA ASN A 21 -13.18 0.48 0.00
C ASN A 21 -14.18 0.97 1.04
N CYS A 22 -14.78 0.05 1.82
CA CYS A 22 -15.67 0.40 2.92
C CYS A 22 -14.92 1.16 4.03
N VAL A 23 -13.71 0.73 4.38
CA VAL A 23 -12.85 1.41 5.37
C VAL A 23 -12.51 2.82 4.90
N ILE A 24 -12.05 2.99 3.65
CA ILE A 24 -11.71 4.29 3.05
C ILE A 24 -12.91 5.24 3.12
N TYR A 25 -14.07 4.80 2.65
CA TYR A 25 -15.29 5.61 2.67
C TYR A 25 -15.68 6.04 4.09
N ARG A 26 -15.59 5.14 5.07
CA ARG A 26 -15.94 5.45 6.46
C ARG A 26 -14.93 6.36 7.15
N LEU A 27 -13.66 6.26 6.78
CA LEU A 27 -12.63 7.21 7.23
C LEU A 27 -12.94 8.63 6.73
N GLU A 28 -13.35 8.77 5.46
CA GLU A 28 -13.78 10.04 4.85
C GLU A 28 -14.96 10.66 5.61
N GLU A 29 -15.94 9.84 6.00
CA GLU A 29 -17.14 10.26 6.74
C GLU A 29 -16.91 10.42 8.26
N GLY A 30 -15.73 10.12 8.77
CA GLY A 30 -15.43 10.13 10.20
C GLY A 30 -16.19 9.07 11.02
N LYS A 31 -16.71 8.02 10.36
CA LYS A 31 -17.50 6.95 10.96
C LYS A 31 -16.64 5.76 11.39
N SER A 32 -17.16 4.97 12.34
CA SER A 32 -16.52 3.71 12.73
C SER A 32 -16.55 2.71 11.57
N PHE A 33 -15.39 2.09 11.26
CA PHE A 33 -15.26 1.06 10.22
C PHE A 33 -15.73 -0.33 10.70
N LEU A 34 -15.93 -0.54 12.00
CA LEU A 34 -16.37 -1.81 12.58
C LEU A 34 -17.88 -1.98 12.65
N LYS A 35 -18.66 -0.89 12.63
CA LYS A 35 -20.11 -0.93 12.85
C LYS A 35 -20.89 -0.41 11.63
N GLY A 36 -21.98 -1.09 11.28
CA GLY A 36 -22.93 -0.69 10.25
C GLY A 36 -22.80 -1.49 8.94
N ARG A 37 -23.86 -1.48 8.14
CA ARG A 37 -23.95 -2.14 6.83
C ARG A 37 -23.47 -1.20 5.71
N SER A 38 -23.07 -1.78 4.58
CA SER A 38 -22.75 -1.01 3.37
C SER A 38 -24.03 -0.42 2.76
N PHE A 39 -23.94 0.80 2.26
CA PHE A 39 -25.07 1.52 1.65
C PHE A 39 -24.60 2.35 0.46
N CYS A 40 -25.51 2.66 -0.44
CA CYS A 40 -25.22 3.54 -1.56
C CYS A 40 -25.01 4.99 -1.07
N PRO A 41 -23.90 5.67 -1.41
CA PRO A 41 -23.66 7.06 -0.98
C PRO A 41 -24.72 8.06 -1.48
N HIS A 42 -25.39 7.76 -2.60
CA HIS A 42 -26.37 8.63 -3.20
C HIS A 42 -27.79 8.46 -2.64
N CYS A 43 -28.31 7.23 -2.63
CA CYS A 43 -29.70 6.98 -2.22
C CYS A 43 -29.81 6.46 -0.77
N LYS A 44 -28.68 6.22 -0.09
CA LYS A 44 -28.59 5.68 1.28
C LYS A 44 -29.24 4.31 1.46
N HIS A 45 -29.68 3.66 0.38
CA HIS A 45 -30.23 2.30 0.44
C HIS A 45 -29.16 1.30 0.87
N GLN A 46 -29.49 0.38 1.77
CA GLN A 46 -28.60 -0.68 2.23
C GLN A 46 -28.36 -1.67 1.09
N LEU A 47 -27.09 -1.98 0.82
CA LEU A 47 -26.70 -2.90 -0.23
C LEU A 47 -26.98 -4.35 0.19
N SER A 48 -27.50 -5.15 -0.73
CA SER A 48 -27.64 -6.59 -0.56
C SER A 48 -26.28 -7.29 -0.76
N TRP A 49 -26.16 -8.55 -0.36
CA TRP A 49 -24.93 -9.32 -0.55
C TRP A 49 -24.53 -9.45 -2.02
N GLN A 50 -25.52 -9.52 -2.94
CA GLN A 50 -25.30 -9.58 -4.39
C GLN A 50 -24.65 -8.31 -4.95
N ASP A 51 -24.93 -7.15 -4.32
CA ASP A 51 -24.33 -5.87 -4.71
C ASP A 51 -22.91 -5.71 -4.20
N LEU A 52 -22.48 -6.59 -3.29
CA LEU A 52 -21.16 -6.58 -2.66
C LEU A 52 -20.20 -7.64 -3.24
N ILE A 53 -20.62 -8.43 -4.23
CA ILE A 53 -19.73 -9.37 -4.91
C ILE A 53 -18.70 -8.57 -5.71
N PRO A 54 -17.40 -8.63 -5.33
CA PRO A 54 -16.40 -7.76 -5.93
C PRO A 54 -16.28 -7.98 -7.44
N LEU A 55 -16.01 -6.92 -8.17
CA LEU A 55 -15.94 -6.85 -9.63
C LEU A 55 -17.24 -7.28 -10.35
N LEU A 56 -17.79 -8.44 -9.99
CA LEU A 56 -18.96 -8.99 -10.68
C LEU A 56 -20.19 -8.09 -10.54
N SER A 57 -20.45 -7.57 -9.35
CA SER A 57 -21.57 -6.64 -9.16
C SER A 57 -21.42 -5.38 -10.01
N PHE A 58 -20.21 -4.81 -10.08
CA PHE A 58 -19.92 -3.65 -10.91
C PHE A 58 -20.15 -3.92 -12.40
N LEU A 59 -19.69 -5.08 -12.90
CA LEU A 59 -19.86 -5.48 -14.31
C LEU A 59 -21.32 -5.75 -14.65
N ILE A 60 -22.04 -6.54 -13.83
CA ILE A 60 -23.47 -6.88 -14.06
C ILE A 60 -24.33 -5.62 -14.02
N LEU A 61 -24.07 -4.71 -13.08
CA LEU A 61 -24.78 -3.45 -12.92
C LEU A 61 -24.30 -2.35 -13.89
N LYS A 62 -23.33 -2.66 -14.77
CA LYS A 62 -22.73 -1.72 -15.74
C LYS A 62 -22.30 -0.40 -15.09
N GLY A 63 -21.67 -0.51 -13.89
CA GLY A 63 -21.16 0.62 -13.13
C GLY A 63 -22.24 1.54 -12.55
N LYS A 64 -23.50 1.07 -12.37
CA LYS A 64 -24.61 1.88 -11.84
C LYS A 64 -25.25 1.21 -10.63
N CYS A 65 -25.68 2.01 -9.66
CA CYS A 65 -26.44 1.50 -8.51
C CYS A 65 -27.73 0.79 -8.96
N ARG A 66 -28.03 -0.38 -8.38
CA ARG A 66 -29.24 -1.16 -8.67
C ARG A 66 -30.52 -0.36 -8.43
N TYR A 67 -30.55 0.45 -7.38
CA TYR A 67 -31.73 1.14 -6.86
C TYR A 67 -31.93 2.53 -7.48
N CYS A 68 -30.90 3.39 -7.45
CA CYS A 68 -31.04 4.77 -7.93
C CYS A 68 -30.40 5.03 -9.29
N LYS A 69 -29.77 4.03 -9.93
CA LYS A 69 -29.12 4.10 -11.24
C LYS A 69 -27.97 5.11 -11.39
N LYS A 70 -27.58 5.79 -10.30
CA LYS A 70 -26.41 6.69 -10.30
C LYS A 70 -25.11 5.91 -10.50
N PRO A 71 -24.07 6.52 -11.12
CA PRO A 71 -22.82 5.84 -11.41
C PRO A 71 -22.07 5.47 -10.12
N ILE A 72 -21.43 4.31 -10.14
CA ILE A 72 -20.50 3.83 -9.10
C ILE A 72 -19.09 4.26 -9.52
N SER A 73 -18.30 4.79 -8.58
CA SER A 73 -16.92 5.20 -8.85
C SER A 73 -16.05 4.02 -9.30
N TRP A 74 -15.20 4.25 -10.29
CA TRP A 74 -14.17 3.31 -10.73
C TRP A 74 -13.16 2.93 -9.66
N GLN A 75 -13.05 3.72 -8.60
CA GLN A 75 -12.22 3.39 -7.45
C GLN A 75 -12.55 1.99 -6.90
N TYR A 76 -13.84 1.65 -6.79
CA TYR A 76 -14.26 0.37 -6.20
C TYR A 76 -13.65 -0.85 -6.91
N PRO A 77 -13.91 -1.06 -8.21
CA PRO A 77 -13.33 -2.21 -8.91
C PRO A 77 -11.81 -2.14 -9.04
N LEU A 78 -11.22 -0.93 -9.12
CA LEU A 78 -9.76 -0.78 -9.22
C LEU A 78 -9.07 -1.19 -7.92
N VAL A 79 -9.58 -0.80 -6.76
CA VAL A 79 -9.02 -1.20 -5.46
C VAL A 79 -9.20 -2.70 -5.24
N GLU A 80 -10.35 -3.27 -5.61
CA GLU A 80 -10.60 -4.70 -5.51
C GLU A 80 -9.58 -5.50 -6.35
N LEU A 81 -9.40 -5.12 -7.61
CA LEU A 81 -8.47 -5.78 -8.51
C LEU A 81 -7.01 -5.59 -8.07
N ALA A 82 -6.62 -4.37 -7.70
CA ALA A 82 -5.26 -4.07 -7.23
C ALA A 82 -4.92 -4.89 -5.96
N THR A 83 -5.86 -4.99 -5.01
CA THR A 83 -5.68 -5.80 -3.80
C THR A 83 -5.49 -7.28 -4.15
N ALA A 84 -6.29 -7.82 -5.07
CA ALA A 84 -6.17 -9.20 -5.52
C ALA A 84 -4.82 -9.49 -6.19
N ILE A 85 -4.34 -8.58 -7.05
CA ILE A 85 -3.03 -8.70 -7.70
C ILE A 85 -1.90 -8.65 -6.67
N VAL A 86 -1.94 -7.69 -5.74
CA VAL A 86 -0.93 -7.58 -4.66
C VAL A 86 -0.91 -8.85 -3.81
N PHE A 87 -2.07 -9.40 -3.45
CA PHE A 87 -2.16 -10.64 -2.66
C PHE A 87 -1.58 -11.84 -3.40
N LEU A 88 -1.84 -11.96 -4.70
CA LEU A 88 -1.22 -12.99 -5.54
C LEU A 88 0.30 -12.84 -5.59
N SER A 89 0.79 -11.62 -5.77
CA SER A 89 2.24 -11.35 -5.83
C SER A 89 2.92 -11.66 -4.49
N ILE A 90 2.29 -11.33 -3.36
CA ILE A 90 2.80 -11.69 -2.03
C ILE A 90 2.78 -13.21 -1.84
N PHE A 91 1.73 -13.90 -2.27
CA PHE A 91 1.65 -15.34 -2.20
C PHE A 91 2.78 -16.02 -2.99
N GLN A 92 3.03 -15.57 -4.21
CA GLN A 92 4.14 -16.06 -5.04
C GLN A 92 5.50 -15.80 -4.37
N LEU A 93 5.69 -14.61 -3.80
CA LEU A 93 6.93 -14.22 -3.14
C LEU A 93 7.25 -15.09 -1.91
N THR A 94 6.22 -15.44 -1.12
CA THR A 94 6.43 -16.03 0.22
C THR A 94 6.24 -17.52 0.27
N ILE A 95 5.26 -18.06 -0.44
CA ILE A 95 4.83 -19.45 -0.28
C ILE A 95 5.20 -20.30 -1.48
N ASP A 96 5.06 -19.77 -2.69
CA ASP A 96 5.33 -20.56 -3.90
C ASP A 96 6.84 -20.80 -4.11
N ASN A 97 7.68 -19.83 -3.71
CA ASN A 97 9.13 -19.91 -3.79
C ASN A 97 9.80 -20.57 -2.56
N GLN A 98 9.04 -20.85 -1.51
CA GLN A 98 9.55 -21.45 -0.27
C GLN A 98 8.68 -22.66 0.14
N GLN A 99 9.29 -23.59 0.88
CA GLN A 99 8.52 -24.67 1.49
C GLN A 99 7.51 -24.11 2.49
N LEU A 100 6.33 -24.74 2.60
CA LEU A 100 5.27 -24.38 3.53
C LEU A 100 5.74 -24.60 4.99
N ALA A 101 6.58 -23.71 5.48
CA ALA A 101 7.01 -23.68 6.86
C ALA A 101 6.15 -22.71 7.66
N ILE A 102 5.95 -23.00 8.94
CA ILE A 102 5.17 -22.12 9.83
C ILE A 102 5.63 -20.65 9.78
N PRO A 103 6.94 -20.30 9.81
CA PRO A 103 7.39 -18.94 9.68
C PRO A 103 6.98 -18.26 8.37
N SER A 104 6.94 -18.99 7.26
CA SER A 104 6.53 -18.47 5.95
C SER A 104 5.05 -18.06 5.94
N ILE A 105 4.17 -18.82 6.63
CA ILE A 105 2.74 -18.51 6.74
C ILE A 105 2.54 -17.24 7.57
N PHE A 106 3.24 -17.10 8.70
CA PHE A 106 3.16 -15.88 9.52
C PHE A 106 3.66 -14.64 8.76
N ASN A 107 4.77 -14.78 8.03
CA ASN A 107 5.30 -13.69 7.20
C ASN A 107 4.31 -13.33 6.08
N PHE A 108 3.68 -14.32 5.44
CA PHE A 108 2.62 -14.09 4.46
C PHE A 108 1.46 -13.26 5.05
N CYS A 109 0.92 -13.66 6.20
CA CYS A 109 -0.16 -12.92 6.87
C CYS A 109 0.26 -11.48 7.21
N TYR A 110 1.47 -11.28 7.72
CA TYR A 110 2.02 -9.97 8.00
C TYR A 110 2.07 -9.08 6.76
N LEU A 111 2.62 -9.61 5.66
CA LEU A 111 2.71 -8.86 4.40
C LEU A 111 1.33 -8.48 3.85
N LEU A 112 0.33 -9.37 3.96
CA LEU A 112 -1.06 -9.05 3.57
C LEU A 112 -1.64 -7.91 4.40
N ILE A 113 -1.41 -7.91 5.72
CA ILE A 113 -1.92 -6.86 6.62
C ILE A 113 -1.27 -5.52 6.28
N VAL A 114 0.05 -5.47 6.12
CA VAL A 114 0.75 -4.23 5.76
C VAL A 114 0.33 -3.74 4.38
N ALA A 115 0.16 -4.64 3.41
CA ALA A 115 -0.36 -4.29 2.09
C ALA A 115 -1.75 -3.64 2.15
N CYS A 116 -2.65 -4.12 3.02
CA CYS A 116 -3.95 -3.47 3.24
C CYS A 116 -3.80 -2.04 3.74
N PHE A 117 -2.92 -1.78 4.72
CA PHE A 117 -2.65 -0.42 5.20
C PHE A 117 -2.09 0.46 4.10
N LEU A 118 -1.13 -0.02 3.32
CA LEU A 118 -0.53 0.74 2.22
C LEU A 118 -1.55 1.08 1.13
N ILE A 119 -2.45 0.15 0.77
CA ILE A 119 -3.53 0.39 -0.21
C ILE A 119 -4.50 1.46 0.31
N ILE A 120 -4.89 1.41 1.59
CA ILE A 120 -5.74 2.45 2.19
C ILE A 120 -5.05 3.81 2.13
N ILE A 121 -3.76 3.90 2.52
CA ILE A 121 -2.97 5.13 2.48
C ILE A 121 -2.89 5.66 1.05
N PHE A 122 -2.58 4.80 0.08
CA PHE A 122 -2.52 5.15 -1.34
C PHE A 122 -3.80 5.83 -1.84
N VAL A 123 -4.94 5.19 -1.60
CA VAL A 123 -6.24 5.70 -2.11
C VAL A 123 -6.69 6.95 -1.35
N TYR A 124 -6.48 6.98 -0.04
CA TYR A 124 -6.88 8.11 0.79
C TYR A 124 -6.05 9.36 0.46
N ASP A 125 -4.72 9.21 0.31
CA ASP A 125 -3.84 10.32 -0.02
C ASP A 125 -4.07 10.84 -1.45
N LEU A 126 -4.38 9.97 -2.42
CA LEU A 126 -4.80 10.39 -3.76
C LEU A 126 -6.02 11.32 -3.77
N LYS A 127 -6.93 11.16 -2.79
CA LYS A 127 -8.16 11.95 -2.71
C LYS A 127 -8.04 13.20 -1.86
N HIS A 128 -7.37 13.05 -0.71
CA HIS A 128 -7.39 14.05 0.35
C HIS A 128 -6.06 14.75 0.56
N TYR A 129 -4.98 14.29 -0.11
CA TYR A 129 -3.63 14.83 0.04
C TYR A 129 -3.11 14.76 1.49
N ILE A 130 -3.59 13.75 2.24
CA ILE A 130 -3.26 13.56 3.66
C ILE A 130 -3.13 12.07 3.96
N ILE A 131 -2.10 11.69 4.68
CA ILE A 131 -1.93 10.34 5.23
C ILE A 131 -2.69 10.23 6.56
N PRO A 132 -3.72 9.37 6.68
CA PRO A 132 -4.56 9.31 7.87
C PRO A 132 -3.82 8.69 9.06
N ASP A 133 -3.74 9.42 10.16
CA ASP A 133 -3.08 8.99 11.39
C ASP A 133 -3.70 7.69 11.96
N LYS A 134 -5.01 7.52 11.81
CA LYS A 134 -5.74 6.31 12.23
C LYS A 134 -5.31 5.04 11.50
N ILE A 135 -4.59 5.16 10.39
CA ILE A 135 -4.10 4.03 9.57
C ILE A 135 -2.59 3.89 9.72
N ILE A 136 -1.83 4.98 9.65
CA ILE A 136 -0.36 4.91 9.65
C ILE A 136 0.19 4.43 11.00
N TYR A 137 -0.37 4.88 12.15
CA TYR A 137 0.11 4.42 13.46
C TYR A 137 -0.14 2.93 13.72
N PRO A 138 -1.35 2.36 13.46
CA PRO A 138 -1.54 0.91 13.52
C PRO A 138 -0.61 0.14 12.59
N ALA A 139 -0.34 0.64 11.37
CA ALA A 139 0.58 0.00 10.45
C ALA A 139 2.01 -0.05 11.01
N ILE A 140 2.50 1.05 11.60
CA ILE A 140 3.80 1.11 12.27
C ILE A 140 3.85 0.15 13.46
N MET A 141 2.79 0.11 14.29
CA MET A 141 2.70 -0.81 15.43
C MET A 141 2.76 -2.27 14.99
N VAL A 142 1.96 -2.66 14.00
CA VAL A 142 1.95 -4.03 13.48
C VAL A 142 3.33 -4.41 12.94
N SER A 143 3.96 -3.52 12.18
CA SER A 143 5.30 -3.77 11.62
C SER A 143 6.37 -3.85 12.70
N GLY A 144 6.32 -3.00 13.72
CA GLY A 144 7.24 -3.02 14.87
C GLY A 144 7.08 -4.29 15.71
N ILE A 145 5.83 -4.68 16.01
CA ILE A 145 5.54 -5.94 16.75
C ILE A 145 6.03 -7.14 15.95
N TRP A 146 5.75 -7.19 14.65
CA TRP A 146 6.23 -8.26 13.79
C TRP A 146 7.74 -8.37 13.83
N TYR A 147 8.44 -7.24 13.69
CA TYR A 147 9.88 -7.19 13.70
C TYR A 147 10.47 -7.68 15.03
N PHE A 148 9.84 -7.29 16.14
CA PHE A 148 10.24 -7.73 17.50
C PHE A 148 10.00 -9.24 17.67
N VAL A 149 8.83 -9.74 17.32
CA VAL A 149 8.46 -11.15 17.45
C VAL A 149 9.34 -12.03 16.56
N SER A 150 9.51 -11.68 15.29
CA SER A 150 10.31 -12.46 14.34
C SER A 150 11.80 -12.43 14.69
N GLY A 151 12.32 -11.34 15.23
CA GLY A 151 13.72 -11.24 15.65
C GLY A 151 14.03 -12.01 16.93
N ILE A 152 13.21 -11.87 17.97
CA ILE A 152 13.49 -12.45 19.29
C ILE A 152 12.98 -13.88 19.42
N PHE A 153 11.72 -14.14 19.05
CA PHE A 153 11.11 -15.46 19.28
C PHE A 153 11.37 -16.45 18.14
N LEU A 154 11.43 -15.99 16.91
CA LEU A 154 11.62 -16.87 15.75
C LEU A 154 13.08 -16.93 15.27
N ASN A 155 13.96 -16.10 15.84
CA ASN A 155 15.37 -15.98 15.44
C ASN A 155 15.54 -15.85 13.91
N LEU A 156 14.57 -15.19 13.24
CA LEU A 156 14.57 -15.05 11.79
C LEU A 156 15.54 -13.98 11.29
N TYR A 157 16.00 -13.09 12.19
CA TYR A 157 16.89 -11.99 11.83
C TYR A 157 18.24 -12.10 12.56
N THR A 158 19.30 -11.95 11.78
CA THR A 158 20.65 -11.80 12.31
C THR A 158 20.82 -10.41 12.94
N LYS A 159 21.84 -10.25 13.81
CA LYS A 159 22.18 -8.94 14.37
C LYS A 159 22.43 -7.88 13.29
N TYR A 160 22.98 -8.30 12.14
CA TYR A 160 23.24 -7.43 11.01
C TYR A 160 21.93 -6.94 10.35
N GLU A 161 20.96 -7.82 10.17
CA GLU A 161 19.65 -7.44 9.61
C GLU A 161 18.87 -6.50 10.53
N ILE A 162 19.01 -6.70 11.85
CA ILE A 162 18.45 -5.78 12.85
C ILE A 162 19.02 -4.38 12.71
N LEU A 163 20.34 -4.27 12.61
CA LEU A 163 21.01 -2.97 12.42
C LEU A 163 20.61 -2.32 11.07
N ASN A 164 20.55 -3.10 10.01
CA ASN A 164 20.13 -2.61 8.70
C ASN A 164 18.69 -2.03 8.73
N THR A 165 17.77 -2.67 9.44
CA THR A 165 16.41 -2.14 9.59
C THR A 165 16.41 -0.86 10.41
N ILE A 166 17.16 -0.78 11.51
CA ILE A 166 17.30 0.45 12.30
C ILE A 166 17.83 1.59 11.43
N TYR A 167 18.92 1.37 10.66
CA TYR A 167 19.45 2.38 9.76
C TYR A 167 18.44 2.79 8.67
N SER A 168 17.66 1.84 8.15
CA SER A 168 16.61 2.12 7.15
C SER A 168 15.52 3.02 7.70
N VAL A 169 15.02 2.71 8.91
CA VAL A 169 13.95 3.44 9.56
C VAL A 169 14.38 4.88 9.84
N PHE A 170 15.49 5.03 10.54
CA PHE A 170 15.98 6.37 10.91
C PHE A 170 16.52 7.13 9.71
N GLY A 171 17.24 6.47 8.78
CA GLY A 171 17.75 7.10 7.58
C GLY A 171 16.64 7.66 6.69
N ALA A 172 15.61 6.87 6.40
CA ALA A 172 14.48 7.34 5.61
C ALA A 172 13.69 8.45 6.33
N ALA A 173 13.39 8.27 7.63
CA ALA A 173 12.65 9.27 8.39
C ALA A 173 13.41 10.60 8.50
N VAL A 174 14.72 10.56 8.79
CA VAL A 174 15.57 11.76 8.86
C VAL A 174 15.69 12.45 7.51
N PHE A 175 15.84 11.70 6.41
CA PHE A 175 15.87 12.25 5.06
C PHE A 175 14.61 13.08 4.77
N PHE A 176 13.42 12.56 5.02
CA PHE A 176 12.17 13.28 4.83
C PHE A 176 11.99 14.42 5.85
N LEU A 177 12.42 14.21 7.10
CA LEU A 177 12.40 15.27 8.11
C LEU A 177 13.23 16.47 7.67
N LEU A 178 14.42 16.25 7.12
CA LEU A 178 15.28 17.34 6.60
C LEU A 178 14.60 18.10 5.46
N ILE A 179 13.94 17.39 4.53
CA ILE A 179 13.19 18.05 3.45
C ILE A 179 12.06 18.93 4.02
N VAL A 180 11.29 18.39 4.98
CA VAL A 180 10.20 19.14 5.63
C VAL A 180 10.72 20.35 6.39
N LEU A 181 11.82 20.24 7.14
CA LEU A 181 12.43 21.35 7.89
C LEU A 181 12.96 22.43 6.96
N VAL A 182 13.72 22.07 5.93
CA VAL A 182 14.28 23.03 4.94
C VAL A 182 13.18 23.74 4.18
N SER A 183 12.13 23.01 3.78
CA SER A 183 11.00 23.59 3.04
C SER A 183 9.96 24.29 3.92
N ARG A 184 10.11 24.22 5.25
CA ARG A 184 9.10 24.68 6.23
C ARG A 184 7.72 24.07 5.94
N GLY A 185 7.69 22.79 5.57
CA GLY A 185 6.47 22.06 5.27
C GLY A 185 5.80 22.39 3.91
N LYS A 186 6.45 23.20 3.05
CA LYS A 186 5.87 23.61 1.76
C LYS A 186 5.98 22.57 0.66
N TRP A 187 6.99 21.71 0.70
CA TRP A 187 7.24 20.72 -0.35
C TRP A 187 6.65 19.36 -0.02
N MET A 188 6.64 18.99 1.25
CA MET A 188 6.17 17.67 1.73
C MET A 188 5.48 17.77 3.07
N GLY A 189 4.49 16.92 3.30
CA GLY A 189 3.75 16.86 4.55
C GLY A 189 4.45 16.02 5.63
N ALA A 190 4.13 16.27 6.90
CA ALA A 190 4.60 15.44 8.02
C ALA A 190 4.14 13.98 7.93
N GLY A 191 3.09 13.69 7.15
CA GLY A 191 2.62 12.36 6.86
C GLY A 191 3.65 11.49 6.13
N ASP A 192 4.40 12.09 5.19
CA ASP A 192 5.41 11.39 4.40
C ASP A 192 6.58 10.90 5.27
N ILE A 193 6.91 11.61 6.37
CA ILE A 193 7.92 11.17 7.35
C ILE A 193 7.47 9.88 8.03
N LYS A 194 6.20 9.82 8.45
CA LYS A 194 5.61 8.63 9.09
C LYS A 194 5.56 7.44 8.13
N LEU A 195 5.22 7.71 6.86
CA LEU A 195 5.19 6.68 5.83
C LEU A 195 6.61 6.18 5.51
N ALA A 196 7.60 7.05 5.42
CA ALA A 196 9.01 6.66 5.24
C ALA A 196 9.53 5.81 6.42
N PHE A 197 9.13 6.14 7.65
CA PHE A 197 9.41 5.32 8.82
C PHE A 197 8.82 3.91 8.68
N LEU A 198 7.56 3.79 8.28
CA LEU A 198 6.91 2.50 8.01
C LEU A 198 7.64 1.72 6.89
N MET A 199 8.00 2.40 5.80
CA MET A 199 8.74 1.80 4.68
C MET A 199 10.10 1.25 5.14
N GLY A 200 10.80 1.96 6.02
CA GLY A 200 12.07 1.51 6.59
C GLY A 200 11.92 0.23 7.41
N LEU A 201 10.85 0.13 8.24
CA LEU A 201 10.50 -1.10 8.98
C LEU A 201 10.14 -2.27 8.05
N PHE A 202 9.46 -1.95 6.95
CA PHE A 202 8.88 -2.95 6.06
C PHE A 202 9.89 -3.54 5.06
N LEU A 203 10.75 -2.69 4.48
CA LEU A 203 11.66 -3.07 3.40
C LEU A 203 13.09 -3.37 3.85
N SER A 204 13.55 -2.74 4.92
CA SER A 204 14.94 -2.75 5.39
C SER A 204 15.95 -2.28 4.32
N PHE A 205 17.23 -2.16 4.69
CA PHE A 205 18.30 -1.86 3.74
C PHE A 205 18.71 -3.16 2.99
N PRO A 206 19.01 -3.11 1.67
CA PRO A 206 19.08 -1.92 0.80
C PRO A 206 17.78 -1.60 0.04
N LYS A 207 16.71 -2.40 0.19
CA LYS A 207 15.45 -2.24 -0.60
C LYS A 207 14.78 -0.88 -0.39
N ILE A 208 14.95 -0.27 0.78
CA ILE A 208 14.41 1.08 1.05
C ILE A 208 14.97 2.14 0.09
N LEU A 209 16.26 2.05 -0.29
CA LEU A 209 16.86 2.99 -1.24
C LEU A 209 16.22 2.87 -2.62
N ALA A 210 16.01 1.62 -3.08
CA ALA A 210 15.33 1.37 -4.34
C ALA A 210 13.89 1.91 -4.32
N ALA A 211 13.16 1.71 -3.21
CA ALA A 211 11.80 2.22 -3.03
C ALA A 211 11.74 3.75 -3.12
N LEU A 212 12.62 4.44 -2.40
CA LEU A 212 12.69 5.90 -2.42
C LEU A 212 13.08 6.43 -3.80
N PHE A 213 14.11 5.86 -4.41
CA PHE A 213 14.51 6.24 -5.77
C PHE A 213 13.35 6.09 -6.76
N LEU A 214 12.65 4.94 -6.74
CA LEU A 214 11.51 4.70 -7.61
C LEU A 214 10.34 5.63 -7.32
N ALA A 215 10.08 5.95 -6.06
CA ALA A 215 9.03 6.90 -5.68
C ALA A 215 9.29 8.29 -6.28
N PHE A 216 10.50 8.79 -6.16
CA PHE A 216 10.89 10.07 -6.77
C PHE A 216 10.87 10.01 -8.29
N LEU A 217 11.36 8.94 -8.90
CA LEU A 217 11.37 8.76 -10.35
C LEU A 217 9.94 8.74 -10.92
N VAL A 218 9.06 7.90 -10.36
CA VAL A 218 7.65 7.82 -10.81
C VAL A 218 6.94 9.14 -10.57
N GLY A 219 7.16 9.76 -9.39
CA GLY A 219 6.61 11.06 -9.07
C GLY A 219 7.05 12.16 -10.04
N ALA A 220 8.34 12.18 -10.41
CA ALA A 220 8.87 13.13 -11.40
C ALA A 220 8.26 12.90 -12.79
N ILE A 221 8.20 11.65 -13.27
CA ILE A 221 7.62 11.30 -14.58
C ILE A 221 6.14 11.74 -14.65
N ILE A 222 5.35 11.41 -13.62
CA ILE A 222 3.93 11.77 -13.58
C ILE A 222 3.76 13.27 -13.42
N GLY A 223 4.55 13.92 -12.55
CA GLY A 223 4.51 15.38 -12.36
C GLY A 223 4.82 16.15 -13.64
N VAL A 224 5.90 15.79 -14.33
CA VAL A 224 6.26 16.39 -15.63
C VAL A 224 5.16 16.11 -16.66
N GLY A 225 4.63 14.89 -16.73
CA GLY A 225 3.54 14.55 -17.64
C GLY A 225 2.27 15.37 -17.42
N LEU A 226 1.91 15.67 -16.16
CA LEU A 226 0.76 16.51 -15.81
C LEU A 226 0.98 17.98 -16.19
N ILE A 227 2.22 18.47 -16.08
CA ILE A 227 2.59 19.85 -16.48
C ILE A 227 2.56 19.98 -18.00
N LEU A 228 3.19 19.06 -18.72
CA LEU A 228 3.19 19.05 -20.20
C LEU A 228 1.78 18.89 -20.77
N GLY A 229 0.91 18.13 -20.08
CA GLY A 229 -0.51 17.98 -20.45
C GLY A 229 -1.39 19.19 -20.07
N GLY A 230 -0.83 20.27 -19.52
CA GLY A 230 -1.56 21.50 -19.14
C GLY A 230 -2.53 21.32 -17.95
N LYS A 231 -2.52 20.16 -17.28
CA LYS A 231 -3.44 19.85 -16.16
C LYS A 231 -2.97 20.40 -14.82
N LYS A 232 -1.68 20.62 -14.65
CA LYS A 232 -1.04 21.11 -13.43
C LYS A 232 0.05 22.15 -13.78
N THR A 233 0.40 22.97 -12.79
CA THR A 233 1.51 23.92 -12.87
C THR A 233 2.61 23.51 -11.88
N LEU A 234 3.80 24.09 -11.98
CA LEU A 234 4.89 23.86 -11.02
C LEU A 234 4.52 24.19 -9.56
N LYS A 235 3.48 24.99 -9.34
CA LYS A 235 2.99 25.38 -8.02
C LYS A 235 1.83 24.48 -7.53
N SER A 236 1.36 23.57 -8.37
CA SER A 236 0.24 22.69 -8.01
C SER A 236 0.72 21.58 -7.09
N GLU A 237 -0.01 21.32 -6.02
CA GLU A 237 0.25 20.20 -5.12
C GLU A 237 -0.09 18.89 -5.80
N VAL A 238 0.76 17.88 -5.58
CA VAL A 238 0.54 16.49 -5.99
C VAL A 238 0.82 15.62 -4.75
N PRO A 239 -0.09 14.70 -4.39
CA PRO A 239 0.12 13.85 -3.22
C PRO A 239 1.34 12.95 -3.47
N PHE A 240 2.28 12.92 -2.53
CA PHE A 240 3.52 12.15 -2.68
C PHE A 240 3.39 10.71 -2.12
N GLY A 241 2.50 10.49 -1.16
CA GLY A 241 2.24 9.18 -0.57
C GLY A 241 1.96 8.06 -1.57
N PRO A 242 1.15 8.28 -2.62
CA PRO A 242 0.93 7.27 -3.67
C PRO A 242 2.21 6.81 -4.37
N PHE A 243 3.17 7.71 -4.61
CA PHE A 243 4.45 7.35 -5.21
C PHE A 243 5.33 6.57 -4.24
N LEU A 244 5.32 6.94 -2.95
CA LEU A 244 6.00 6.19 -1.90
C LEU A 244 5.46 4.76 -1.79
N VAL A 245 4.13 4.60 -1.76
CA VAL A 245 3.49 3.27 -1.71
C VAL A 245 3.80 2.47 -2.97
N THR A 246 3.74 3.08 -4.16
CA THR A 246 4.10 2.42 -5.42
C THR A 246 5.56 1.95 -5.40
N GLY A 247 6.49 2.84 -5.02
CA GLY A 247 7.91 2.50 -4.86
C GLY A 247 8.12 1.37 -3.86
N THR A 248 7.35 1.36 -2.76
CA THR A 248 7.37 0.29 -1.75
C THR A 248 6.99 -1.07 -2.35
N PHE A 249 5.89 -1.16 -3.09
CA PHE A 249 5.48 -2.42 -3.72
C PHE A 249 6.47 -2.86 -4.80
N ILE A 250 6.97 -1.95 -5.63
CA ILE A 250 7.98 -2.30 -6.64
C ILE A 250 9.25 -2.84 -5.96
N ALA A 251 9.73 -2.18 -4.91
CA ALA A 251 10.92 -2.62 -4.18
C ALA A 251 10.68 -3.92 -3.39
N LEU A 252 9.46 -4.17 -2.91
CA LEU A 252 9.09 -5.44 -2.27
C LEU A 252 9.25 -6.62 -3.25
N PHE A 253 8.71 -6.47 -4.47
CA PHE A 253 8.65 -7.57 -5.44
C PHE A 253 9.93 -7.70 -6.28
N TRP A 254 10.55 -6.60 -6.65
CA TRP A 254 11.69 -6.58 -7.59
C TRP A 254 12.94 -5.87 -7.06
N GLY A 255 12.92 -5.41 -5.80
CA GLY A 255 14.02 -4.62 -5.24
C GLY A 255 15.38 -5.29 -5.33
N GLU A 256 15.47 -6.60 -5.06
CA GLU A 256 16.72 -7.35 -5.18
C GLU A 256 17.25 -7.40 -6.62
N ASN A 257 16.35 -7.62 -7.58
CA ASN A 257 16.72 -7.68 -8.99
C ASN A 257 17.20 -6.30 -9.50
N ILE A 258 16.52 -5.23 -9.08
CA ILE A 258 16.87 -3.85 -9.42
C ILE A 258 18.25 -3.50 -8.84
N ILE A 259 18.49 -3.84 -7.57
CA ILE A 259 19.76 -3.56 -6.90
C ILE A 259 20.89 -4.36 -7.56
N LYS A 260 20.70 -5.67 -7.83
CA LYS A 260 21.67 -6.51 -8.51
C LYS A 260 21.98 -5.99 -9.91
N TRP A 261 20.94 -5.58 -10.66
CA TRP A 261 21.13 -4.99 -11.99
C TRP A 261 21.97 -3.70 -11.92
N TYR A 262 21.67 -2.82 -10.96
CA TYR A 262 22.41 -1.57 -10.76
C TYR A 262 23.90 -1.84 -10.40
N LEU A 263 24.16 -2.72 -9.44
CA LEU A 263 25.52 -3.06 -9.03
C LEU A 263 26.33 -3.70 -10.18
N ASN A 264 25.72 -4.61 -10.93
CA ASN A 264 26.37 -5.23 -12.09
C ASN A 264 26.68 -4.21 -13.21
N PHE A 265 25.82 -3.17 -13.37
CA PHE A 265 26.06 -2.13 -14.36
C PHE A 265 27.30 -1.29 -14.04
N PHE A 266 27.60 -1.09 -12.77
CA PHE A 266 28.76 -0.32 -12.31
C PHE A 266 29.99 -1.21 -11.98
N ASN A 267 29.96 -2.52 -12.27
CA ASN A 267 31.04 -3.47 -11.94
C ASN A 267 31.46 -3.45 -10.45
N VAL A 268 30.49 -3.26 -9.53
CA VAL A 268 30.71 -3.25 -8.08
C VAL A 268 30.17 -4.52 -7.44
#